data_07fd34ecc00c73c090fc4a55380986c1
#
_entry.id   07fd34ecc00c73c090fc4a55380986c1
#
_cell.length_a   1.000
_cell.length_b   1.000
_cell.length_c   1.000
_cell.angle_alpha   90.00
_cell.angle_beta   90.00
_cell.angle_gamma   90.00
#
_symmetry.space_group_name_H-M   'P 1'
#
loop_
_entity.id
_entity.type
_entity.pdbx_description
1 polymer ?
#
loop_
_entity_poly.entity_id
_entity_poly.type
_entity_poly.pdbx_seq_one_letter_code
_entity_poly.pdbx_strand_id
1 'polypeptide(L)' 'MRLENLEDITQECVHSWPKSDLYSEFSKMTDILHWIEKNEKLSLDGKKFMGDLEHSLVKLFATKYNADISI' A
#
# COMPACT_ATOMS: atom_id res chain seq x y z
N MET A 1 -2.32 -13.84 -10.59
CA MET A 1 -1.89 -12.45 -10.41
C MET A 1 -0.41 -12.42 -10.07
N ARG A 2 0.34 -11.60 -10.73
CA ARG A 2 1.77 -11.43 -10.43
C ARG A 2 1.92 -10.39 -9.33
N LEU A 3 2.84 -10.64 -8.40
CA LEU A 3 3.10 -9.69 -7.30
C LEU A 3 3.55 -8.32 -7.83
N GLU A 4 4.24 -8.29 -8.95
CA GLU A 4 4.71 -7.05 -9.60
C GLU A 4 3.57 -6.08 -9.90
N ASN A 5 2.39 -6.61 -10.25
CA ASN A 5 1.24 -5.80 -10.57
C ASN A 5 0.64 -5.13 -9.34
N LEU A 6 0.91 -5.66 -8.13
CA LEU A 6 0.41 -5.07 -6.90
C LEU A 6 0.98 -3.68 -6.66
N GLU A 7 2.24 -3.43 -7.05
CA GLU A 7 2.84 -2.12 -6.90
C GLU A 7 2.08 -1.07 -7.72
N ASP A 8 1.83 -1.38 -9.00
CA ASP A 8 1.09 -0.47 -9.87
C ASP A 8 -0.34 -0.24 -9.37
N ILE A 9 -1.01 -1.32 -8.96
CA ILE A 9 -2.38 -1.24 -8.42
C ILE A 9 -2.39 -0.39 -7.16
N THR A 10 -1.41 -0.56 -6.28
CA THR A 10 -1.30 0.20 -5.05
C THR A 10 -1.13 1.68 -5.34
N GLN A 11 -0.26 2.04 -6.28
CA GLN A 11 -0.06 3.43 -6.66
C GLN A 11 -1.34 4.05 -7.21
N GLU A 12 -2.03 3.35 -8.10
CA GLU A 12 -3.28 3.82 -8.66
C GLU A 12 -4.35 4.02 -7.58
N CYS A 13 -4.45 3.09 -6.64
CA CYS A 13 -5.38 3.20 -5.53
C CYS A 13 -5.10 4.44 -4.68
N VAL A 14 -3.85 4.65 -4.31
CA VAL A 14 -3.47 5.80 -3.49
C VAL A 14 -3.84 7.11 -4.19
N HIS A 15 -3.56 7.20 -5.49
CA HIS A 15 -3.88 8.41 -6.25
C HIS A 15 -5.39 8.65 -6.38
N SER A 16 -6.19 7.59 -6.37
CA SER A 16 -7.64 7.70 -6.52
C SER A 16 -8.37 8.00 -5.21
N TRP A 17 -7.72 7.84 -4.06
CA TRP A 17 -8.39 8.02 -2.77
C TRP A 17 -8.80 9.47 -2.55
N PRO A 18 -10.07 9.70 -2.13
CA PRO A 18 -10.51 11.04 -1.77
C PRO A 18 -9.75 11.56 -0.56
N LYS A 19 -9.51 12.86 -0.53
CA LYS A 19 -8.83 13.52 0.57
C LYS A 19 -9.48 13.22 1.92
N SER A 20 -10.82 13.22 1.96
CA SER A 20 -11.59 12.99 3.17
C SER A 20 -11.43 11.57 3.74
N ASP A 21 -11.16 10.59 2.87
CA ASP A 21 -11.08 9.19 3.26
C ASP A 21 -9.66 8.64 3.23
N LEU A 22 -8.68 9.51 3.07
CA LEU A 22 -7.30 9.11 2.83
C LEU A 22 -6.75 8.17 3.92
N TYR A 23 -6.93 8.55 5.19
CA TYR A 23 -6.43 7.73 6.30
C TYR A 23 -7.17 6.39 6.39
N SER A 24 -8.49 6.42 6.23
CA SER A 24 -9.31 5.21 6.28
C SER A 24 -8.93 4.22 5.19
N GLU A 25 -8.75 4.70 3.96
CA GLU A 25 -8.36 3.84 2.84
C GLU A 25 -6.95 3.30 3.01
N PHE A 26 -6.03 4.12 3.53
CA PHE A 26 -4.67 3.68 3.83
C PHE A 26 -4.68 2.54 4.85
N SER A 27 -5.46 2.68 5.93
CA SER A 27 -5.56 1.67 6.97
C SER A 27 -6.08 0.34 6.40
N LYS A 28 -7.11 0.40 5.57
CA LYS A 28 -7.66 -0.80 4.92
C LYS A 28 -6.62 -1.48 4.04
N MET A 29 -5.91 -0.70 3.24
CA MET A 29 -4.90 -1.24 2.34
C MET A 29 -3.76 -1.89 3.14
N THR A 30 -3.31 -1.26 4.21
CA THR A 30 -2.25 -1.79 5.07
C THR A 30 -2.67 -3.13 5.66
N ASP A 31 -3.91 -3.24 6.14
CA ASP A 31 -4.43 -4.49 6.70
C ASP A 31 -4.43 -5.61 5.66
N ILE A 32 -4.83 -5.31 4.45
CA ILE A 32 -4.84 -6.30 3.35
C ILE A 32 -3.42 -6.77 3.04
N LEU A 33 -2.46 -5.86 2.97
CA LEU A 33 -1.07 -6.20 2.67
C LEU A 33 -0.46 -7.05 3.78
N HIS A 34 -0.75 -6.73 5.04
CA HIS A 34 -0.31 -7.54 6.18
C HIS A 34 -0.89 -8.95 6.12
N TRP A 35 -2.16 -9.06 5.77
CA TRP A 35 -2.80 -10.37 5.66
C TRP A 35 -2.13 -11.23 4.60
N ILE A 36 -1.79 -10.64 3.45
CA ILE A 36 -1.08 -11.36 2.39
C ILE A 36 0.32 -11.77 2.85
N GLU A 37 1.03 -10.86 3.51
CA GLU A 37 2.39 -11.12 3.99
C GLU A 37 2.44 -12.29 4.97
N LYS A 38 1.41 -12.45 5.78
CA LYS A 38 1.33 -13.53 6.77
C LYS A 38 0.93 -14.88 6.18
N ASN A 39 0.66 -14.93 4.89
CA ASN A 39 0.28 -16.18 4.24
C ASN A 39 1.48 -17.14 4.23
N GLU A 40 1.31 -18.31 4.86
CA GLU A 40 2.37 -19.31 4.97
C GLU A 40 2.82 -19.87 3.62
N LYS A 41 1.96 -19.80 2.61
CA LYS A 41 2.27 -20.28 1.27
C LYS A 41 3.11 -19.30 0.47
N LEU A 42 3.32 -18.09 0.98
CA LEU A 42 4.11 -17.10 0.30
C LEU A 42 5.60 -17.43 0.44
N SER A 43 6.35 -17.37 -0.66
CA SER A 43 7.79 -17.61 -0.65
C SER A 43 8.52 -16.51 0.12
N LEU A 44 9.79 -16.77 0.47
CA LEU A 44 10.62 -15.75 1.12
C LEU A 44 10.77 -14.51 0.26
N ASP A 45 10.95 -14.69 -1.05
CA ASP A 45 11.02 -13.56 -1.98
C ASP A 45 9.71 -12.79 -2.03
N GLY A 46 8.59 -13.51 -1.97
CA GLY A 46 7.27 -12.90 -1.92
C GLY A 46 7.06 -12.08 -0.67
N LYS A 47 7.51 -12.60 0.48
CA LYS A 47 7.42 -11.87 1.75
C LYS A 47 8.27 -10.60 1.73
N LYS A 48 9.46 -10.68 1.16
CA LYS A 48 10.32 -9.51 1.01
C LYS A 48 9.67 -8.48 0.11
N PHE A 49 9.09 -8.92 -0.99
CA PHE A 49 8.37 -8.03 -1.90
C PHE A 49 7.22 -7.32 -1.19
N MET A 50 6.45 -8.05 -0.38
CA MET A 50 5.34 -7.46 0.37
C MET A 50 5.82 -6.42 1.38
N GLY A 51 6.93 -6.68 2.06
CA GLY A 51 7.52 -5.72 2.98
C GLY A 51 7.95 -4.44 2.26
N ASP A 52 8.59 -4.58 1.11
CA ASP A 52 8.99 -3.43 0.28
C ASP A 52 7.78 -2.65 -0.21
N LEU A 53 6.71 -3.37 -0.58
CA LEU A 53 5.47 -2.77 -1.04
C LEU A 53 4.80 -1.95 0.06
N GLU A 54 4.76 -2.49 1.28
CA GLU A 54 4.22 -1.77 2.44
C GLU A 54 5.01 -0.49 2.69
N HIS A 55 6.32 -0.56 2.61
CA HIS A 55 7.18 0.60 2.79
C HIS A 55 6.90 1.67 1.72
N SER A 56 6.76 1.25 0.47
CA SER A 56 6.41 2.14 -0.63
C SER A 56 5.04 2.78 -0.42
N LEU A 57 4.08 2.00 0.08
CA LEU A 57 2.74 2.51 0.38
C LEU A 57 2.79 3.61 1.43
N VAL A 58 3.57 3.41 2.50
CA VAL A 58 3.72 4.43 3.55
C VAL A 58 4.29 5.72 2.96
N LYS A 59 5.30 5.62 2.10
CA LYS A 59 5.89 6.79 1.44
C LYS A 59 4.89 7.51 0.55
N LEU A 60 4.12 6.75 -0.23
CA LEU A 60 3.09 7.33 -1.10
C LEU A 60 2.02 8.04 -0.29
N PHE A 61 1.58 7.40 0.80
CA PHE A 61 0.59 8.00 1.70
C PHE A 61 1.11 9.31 2.29
N ALA A 62 2.34 9.29 2.80
CA ALA A 62 2.93 10.48 3.43
C ALA A 62 3.04 11.63 2.42
N THR A 63 3.47 11.32 1.19
CA THR A 63 3.60 12.32 0.13
C THR A 63 2.23 12.92 -0.19
N LYS A 64 1.22 12.08 -0.38
CA LYS A 64 -0.12 12.54 -0.70
C LYS A 64 -0.74 13.31 0.45
N TYR A 65 -0.56 12.83 1.69
CA TYR A 65 -1.07 13.49 2.88
C TYR A 65 -0.50 14.91 2.99
N ASN A 66 0.80 15.05 2.83
CA ASN A 66 1.46 16.36 2.90
C ASN A 66 1.00 17.29 1.79
N ALA A 67 0.85 16.76 0.58
CA ALA A 67 0.41 17.57 -0.57
C ALA A 67 -1.04 18.03 -0.44
N ASP A 68 -1.92 17.15 0.08
CA ASP A 68 -3.36 17.40 0.11
C ASP A 68 -3.81 18.13 1.37
N ILE A 69 -3.09 17.98 2.49
CA ILE A 69 -3.54 18.44 3.81
C ILE A 69 -2.66 19.55 4.36
N SER A 70 -1.37 19.49 4.12
CA SER A 70 -0.41 20.48 4.62
C SER A 70 -0.32 21.66 3.67
N ILE A 71 -1.18 22.62 3.86
CA ILE A 71 -1.15 23.85 3.08
C ILE A 71 -0.73 25.00 3.96
#